data_5545b9d78d9e6e50ec527a335418f38b
#
_entry.id   5545b9d78d9e6e50ec527a335418f38b
#
_cell.length_a   1.000
_cell.length_b   1.000
_cell.length_c   1.000
_cell.angle_alpha   90.00
_cell.angle_beta   90.00
_cell.angle_gamma   90.00
#
_symmetry.space_group_name_H-M   'P 1'
#
loop_
_entity.id
_entity.type
_entity.pdbx_description
1 polymer ?
#
loop_
_entity_poly.entity_id
_entity_poly.type
_entity_poly.pdbx_seq_one_letter_code
_entity_poly.pdbx_strand_id
1 'polypeptide(L)'
;MNGRRLLPGKPIPPSEIPDYSIRRDTLEEVFAEPFRLRLKRIAELVKQSGEPLEGNIFYPDLKDGYAGEPPEGDLAPARRNVWRAVRFKERLLEVGVNAGHSALLALSSNARLEYYGVDIMSHAYTAECVDFLKGEFPGRVHLFTGDSREVLPWLVGRRAELAFDVFHVDGGHTDEVCRSDMGNCIQIARGQRGRHVLLDDVHASWIFDVYCEFVSRGDLTTETFFGDWEEAGRNVLARIE
;
A
#
# COMPACT_ATOMS: atom_id res chain seq x y z
N MET A 1 17.59 -2.82 22.76
CA MET A 1 17.53 -1.34 22.75
C MET A 1 16.08 -0.95 22.55
N ASN A 2 15.46 -0.29 23.55
CA ASN A 2 14.05 0.10 23.43
C ASN A 2 13.94 1.32 22.51
N GLY A 3 13.82 1.10 21.21
CA GLY A 3 13.43 2.14 20.27
C GLY A 3 12.02 2.59 20.60
N ARG A 4 11.84 3.81 21.12
CA ARG A 4 10.53 4.44 21.27
C ARG A 4 9.93 4.60 19.87
N ARG A 5 8.95 3.78 19.54
CA ARG A 5 8.09 3.99 18.36
C ARG A 5 7.31 5.28 18.62
N LEU A 6 7.73 6.36 17.97
CA LEU A 6 7.01 7.63 18.03
C LEU A 6 5.80 7.52 17.08
N LEU A 7 4.64 7.94 17.56
CA LEU A 7 3.51 8.18 16.64
C LEU A 7 3.90 9.29 15.65
N PRO A 8 3.48 9.19 14.38
CA PRO A 8 3.65 10.28 13.43
C PRO A 8 3.11 11.59 14.03
N GLY A 9 3.71 12.72 13.65
CA GLY A 9 3.25 14.04 14.08
C GLY A 9 1.76 14.26 13.78
N LYS A 10 1.17 15.31 14.35
CA LYS A 10 -0.23 15.65 14.07
C LYS A 10 -0.45 15.79 12.56
N PRO A 11 -1.58 15.28 12.03
CA PRO A 11 -1.94 15.49 10.64
C PRO A 11 -1.87 16.98 10.27
N ILE A 12 -1.34 17.29 9.09
CA ILE A 12 -1.37 18.65 8.56
C ILE A 12 -2.83 19.00 8.29
N PRO A 13 -3.35 20.12 8.82
CA PRO A 13 -4.72 20.53 8.53
C PRO A 13 -4.96 20.63 7.02
N PRO A 14 -6.13 20.23 6.49
CA PRO A 14 -6.43 20.31 5.07
C PRO A 14 -6.23 21.70 4.44
N SER A 15 -6.32 22.76 5.24
CA SER A 15 -6.08 24.14 4.82
C SER A 15 -4.60 24.50 4.58
N GLU A 16 -3.67 23.69 5.10
CA GLU A 16 -2.22 23.91 4.96
C GLU A 16 -1.61 23.02 3.87
N ILE A 17 -2.39 22.07 3.32
CA ILE A 17 -1.97 21.30 2.16
C ILE A 17 -2.06 22.23 0.95
N PRO A 18 -0.97 22.44 0.19
CA PRO A 18 -1.05 23.22 -1.05
C PRO A 18 -2.21 22.70 -1.90
N ASP A 19 -2.93 23.59 -2.58
CA ASP A 19 -4.15 23.28 -3.33
C ASP A 19 -3.90 22.26 -4.45
N TYR A 20 -3.65 21.04 -4.07
CA TYR A 20 -3.67 19.86 -4.90
C TYR A 20 -5.10 19.30 -4.96
N SER A 21 -6.07 20.18 -5.22
CA SER A 21 -7.50 19.86 -5.27
C SER A 21 -7.86 18.86 -6.38
N ILE A 22 -6.89 18.38 -7.14
CA ILE A 22 -7.10 17.54 -8.30
C ILE A 22 -6.97 16.07 -7.86
N ARG A 23 -8.12 15.44 -7.61
CA ARG A 23 -8.22 13.99 -7.71
C ARG A 23 -7.95 13.59 -9.14
N ARG A 24 -7.10 12.60 -9.32
CA ARG A 24 -6.91 12.04 -10.66
C ARG A 24 -8.09 11.13 -10.96
N ASP A 25 -8.88 11.50 -11.94
CA ASP A 25 -10.09 10.75 -12.31
C ASP A 25 -9.75 9.49 -13.13
N THR A 26 -8.57 9.45 -13.71
CA THR A 26 -8.04 8.30 -14.48
C THR A 26 -6.60 7.97 -14.08
N LEU A 27 -6.16 6.74 -14.37
CA LEU A 27 -4.76 6.33 -14.17
C LEU A 27 -3.80 7.05 -15.13
N GLU A 28 -4.25 7.39 -16.33
CA GLU A 28 -3.48 8.13 -17.33
C GLU A 28 -3.09 9.51 -16.78
N GLU A 29 -3.99 10.17 -16.06
CA GLU A 29 -3.68 11.44 -15.38
C GLU A 29 -2.66 11.25 -14.25
N VAL A 30 -2.70 10.11 -13.54
CA VAL A 30 -1.69 9.78 -12.51
C VAL A 30 -0.33 9.61 -13.15
N PHE A 31 -0.25 8.93 -14.30
CA PHE A 31 1.00 8.61 -15.00
C PHE A 31 1.61 9.80 -15.79
N ALA A 32 1.21 11.03 -15.45
CA ALA A 32 1.82 12.24 -15.99
C ALA A 32 3.32 12.37 -15.62
N GLU A 33 4.00 13.32 -16.23
CA GLU A 33 5.46 13.50 -16.12
C GLU A 33 6.02 13.44 -14.68
N PRO A 34 5.45 14.13 -13.67
CA PRO A 34 6.00 14.04 -12.31
C PRO A 34 6.01 12.62 -11.75
N PHE A 35 5.00 11.81 -12.06
CA PHE A 35 4.94 10.42 -11.61
C PHE A 35 6.04 9.57 -12.25
N ARG A 36 6.25 9.72 -13.55
CA ARG A 36 7.26 8.96 -14.30
C ARG A 36 8.68 9.25 -13.81
N LEU A 37 8.97 10.51 -13.53
CA LEU A 37 10.27 10.91 -12.97
C LEU A 37 10.49 10.30 -11.58
N ARG A 38 9.47 10.29 -10.74
CA ARG A 38 9.52 9.67 -9.41
C ARG A 38 9.71 8.16 -9.50
N LEU A 39 8.98 7.51 -10.38
CA LEU A 39 9.11 6.08 -10.61
C LEU A 39 10.52 5.70 -11.09
N LYS A 40 11.07 6.48 -12.02
CA LYS A 40 12.46 6.33 -12.47
C LYS A 40 13.44 6.51 -11.31
N ARG A 41 13.21 7.49 -10.43
CA ARG A 41 14.08 7.71 -9.27
C ARG A 41 14.07 6.56 -8.30
N ILE A 42 12.92 5.96 -8.03
CA ILE A 42 12.83 4.73 -7.21
C ILE A 42 13.65 3.61 -7.85
N ALA A 43 13.52 3.38 -9.16
CA ALA A 43 14.31 2.35 -9.85
C ALA A 43 15.83 2.60 -9.76
N GLU A 44 16.26 3.87 -9.82
CA GLU A 44 17.66 4.25 -9.62
C GLU A 44 18.15 3.95 -8.19
N LEU A 45 17.36 4.23 -7.17
CA LEU A 45 17.67 3.95 -5.77
C LEU A 45 17.82 2.44 -5.53
N VAL A 46 16.88 1.65 -6.04
CA VAL A 46 16.97 0.19 -5.98
C VAL A 46 18.24 -0.30 -6.66
N LYS A 47 18.55 0.19 -7.86
CA LYS A 47 19.79 -0.18 -8.57
C LYS A 47 21.06 0.21 -7.80
N GLN A 48 21.06 1.36 -7.14
CA GLN A 48 22.19 1.83 -6.34
C GLN A 48 22.47 0.98 -5.11
N SER A 49 21.42 0.34 -4.53
CA SER A 49 21.59 -0.59 -3.40
C SER A 49 22.36 -1.86 -3.77
N GLY A 50 22.36 -2.23 -5.05
CA GLY A 50 22.96 -3.49 -5.52
C GLY A 50 22.09 -4.73 -5.26
N GLU A 51 20.91 -4.56 -4.64
CA GLU A 51 19.95 -5.64 -4.41
C GLU A 51 18.96 -5.76 -5.57
N PRO A 52 18.49 -6.98 -5.89
CA PRO A 52 17.37 -7.15 -6.81
C PRO A 52 16.08 -6.59 -6.16
N LEU A 53 15.21 -6.00 -6.96
CA LEU A 53 13.88 -5.61 -6.48
C LEU A 53 13.04 -6.86 -6.25
N GLU A 54 12.44 -6.97 -5.08
CA GLU A 54 11.56 -8.06 -4.71
C GLU A 54 10.09 -7.65 -4.91
N GLY A 55 9.57 -7.88 -6.09
CA GLY A 55 8.19 -7.55 -6.42
C GLY A 55 7.91 -6.06 -6.64
N ASN A 56 6.88 -5.78 -7.39
CA ASN A 56 6.34 -4.43 -7.62
C ASN A 56 5.05 -4.52 -8.45
N ILE A 57 4.34 -3.39 -8.58
CA ILE A 57 3.09 -3.30 -9.35
C ILE A 57 3.27 -2.71 -10.77
N PHE A 58 4.50 -2.48 -11.24
CA PHE A 58 4.77 -1.83 -12.52
C PHE A 58 5.45 -2.73 -13.53
N TYR A 59 6.41 -3.53 -13.11
CA TYR A 59 7.27 -4.30 -14.00
C TYR A 59 7.29 -5.77 -13.64
N PRO A 60 7.01 -6.67 -14.60
CA PRO A 60 7.08 -8.12 -14.36
C PRO A 60 8.52 -8.61 -14.20
N ASP A 61 9.50 -7.90 -14.78
CA ASP A 61 10.92 -8.20 -14.66
C ASP A 61 11.73 -6.91 -14.65
N LEU A 62 12.58 -6.73 -13.63
CA LEU A 62 13.44 -5.55 -13.47
C LEU A 62 14.91 -5.82 -13.80
N LYS A 63 15.26 -6.99 -14.33
CA LYS A 63 16.67 -7.31 -14.66
C LYS A 63 17.32 -6.31 -15.58
N ASP A 64 16.55 -5.70 -16.48
CA ASP A 64 17.03 -4.74 -17.47
C ASP A 64 16.85 -3.27 -17.07
N GLY A 65 16.32 -3.02 -15.86
CA GLY A 65 16.06 -1.66 -15.38
C GLY A 65 14.81 -1.03 -16.01
N TYR A 66 14.38 0.08 -15.45
CA TYR A 66 13.29 0.88 -15.98
C TYR A 66 13.67 1.54 -17.30
N ALA A 67 12.90 1.34 -18.33
CA ALA A 67 13.13 1.89 -19.67
C ALA A 67 11.88 2.55 -20.30
N GLY A 68 10.97 3.13 -19.52
CA GLY A 68 9.83 3.80 -20.15
C GLY A 68 8.53 3.84 -19.35
N GLU A 69 7.42 3.89 -20.04
CA GLU A 69 6.08 3.87 -19.46
C GLU A 69 5.81 2.54 -18.74
N PRO A 70 5.00 2.55 -17.67
CA PRO A 70 4.52 1.31 -17.08
C PRO A 70 3.85 0.47 -18.17
N PRO A 71 4.31 -0.76 -18.43
CA PRO A 71 3.75 -1.55 -19.51
C PRO A 71 2.28 -1.88 -19.24
N GLU A 72 1.46 -1.90 -20.28
CA GLU A 72 0.20 -2.63 -20.25
C GLU A 72 0.52 -4.11 -19.99
N GLY A 73 -0.37 -4.85 -19.34
CA GLY A 73 -0.18 -6.27 -19.09
C GLY A 73 -0.64 -6.71 -17.71
N ASP A 74 -0.13 -7.83 -17.25
CA ASP A 74 -0.61 -8.58 -16.08
C ASP A 74 -0.69 -7.78 -14.78
N LEU A 75 0.12 -6.73 -14.63
CA LEU A 75 0.11 -5.85 -13.45
C LEU A 75 -0.84 -4.64 -13.58
N ALA A 76 -1.47 -4.41 -14.74
CA ALA A 76 -2.41 -3.30 -14.91
C ALA A 76 -3.64 -3.41 -13.99
N PRO A 77 -4.24 -4.60 -13.78
CA PRO A 77 -5.31 -4.75 -12.79
C PRO A 77 -4.89 -4.36 -11.38
N ALA A 78 -3.73 -4.77 -10.90
CA ALA A 78 -3.22 -4.41 -9.56
C ALA A 78 -3.11 -2.89 -9.40
N ARG A 79 -2.56 -2.18 -10.39
CA ARG A 79 -2.49 -0.71 -10.39
C ARG A 79 -3.87 -0.06 -10.34
N ARG A 80 -4.84 -0.55 -11.12
CA ARG A 80 -6.22 -0.05 -11.09
C ARG A 80 -6.87 -0.24 -9.73
N ASN A 81 -6.56 -1.35 -9.05
CA ASN A 81 -7.13 -1.66 -7.74
C ASN A 81 -6.58 -0.73 -6.66
N VAL A 82 -5.26 -0.50 -6.62
CA VAL A 82 -4.65 0.48 -5.72
C VAL A 82 -5.27 1.86 -5.95
N TRP A 83 -5.32 2.33 -7.19
CA TRP A 83 -5.93 3.63 -7.53
C TRP A 83 -7.39 3.72 -7.07
N ARG A 84 -8.22 2.70 -7.34
CA ARG A 84 -9.63 2.67 -6.94
C ARG A 84 -9.78 2.66 -5.42
N ALA A 85 -8.96 1.88 -4.73
CA ALA A 85 -9.00 1.77 -3.28
C ALA A 85 -8.73 3.10 -2.58
N VAL A 86 -7.82 3.94 -3.13
CA VAL A 86 -7.33 5.15 -2.43
C VAL A 86 -7.93 6.47 -2.91
N ARG A 87 -8.52 6.53 -4.12
CA ARG A 87 -8.87 7.81 -4.76
C ARG A 87 -9.85 8.69 -3.99
N PHE A 88 -10.62 8.12 -3.05
CA PHE A 88 -11.59 8.83 -2.20
C PHE A 88 -11.31 8.66 -0.70
N LYS A 89 -10.11 8.26 -0.34
CA LYS A 89 -9.71 7.96 1.04
C LYS A 89 -8.76 9.04 1.55
N GLU A 90 -8.69 9.16 2.88
CA GLU A 90 -7.80 10.13 3.53
C GLU A 90 -6.57 9.44 4.10
N ARG A 91 -6.69 8.18 4.56
CA ARG A 91 -5.59 7.45 5.20
C ARG A 91 -5.50 6.01 4.73
N LEU A 92 -4.33 5.67 4.21
CA LEU A 92 -3.94 4.32 3.84
C LEU A 92 -2.94 3.76 4.85
N LEU A 93 -3.18 2.56 5.37
CA LEU A 93 -2.17 1.75 6.03
C LEU A 93 -1.75 0.63 5.08
N GLU A 94 -0.47 0.56 4.74
CA GLU A 94 0.12 -0.51 3.93
C GLU A 94 1.04 -1.36 4.78
N VAL A 95 0.94 -2.67 4.64
CA VAL A 95 1.83 -3.67 5.23
C VAL A 95 2.68 -4.27 4.12
N GLY A 96 4.00 -4.08 4.22
CA GLY A 96 4.94 -4.35 3.12
C GLY A 96 5.10 -3.12 2.23
N VAL A 97 6.15 -2.32 2.45
CA VAL A 97 6.42 -1.10 1.66
C VAL A 97 7.36 -1.38 0.50
N ASN A 98 8.36 -2.25 0.75
CA ASN A 98 9.38 -2.60 -0.22
C ASN A 98 10.07 -1.33 -0.78
N ALA A 99 10.06 -1.10 -2.10
CA ALA A 99 10.58 0.11 -2.71
C ALA A 99 9.55 1.26 -2.81
N GLY A 100 8.33 1.08 -2.30
CA GLY A 100 7.29 2.10 -2.24
C GLY A 100 6.58 2.38 -3.57
N HIS A 101 6.50 1.41 -4.47
CA HIS A 101 5.82 1.56 -5.76
C HIS A 101 4.31 1.78 -5.61
N SER A 102 3.65 0.99 -4.76
CA SER A 102 2.24 1.14 -4.39
C SER A 102 1.99 2.46 -3.65
N ALA A 103 2.90 2.83 -2.73
CA ALA A 103 2.87 4.12 -2.04
C ALA A 103 2.95 5.30 -3.01
N LEU A 104 3.88 5.27 -3.98
CA LEU A 104 3.99 6.29 -5.03
C LEU A 104 2.69 6.42 -5.82
N LEU A 105 2.11 5.30 -6.23
CA LEU A 105 0.85 5.30 -6.97
C LEU A 105 -0.29 5.88 -6.13
N ALA A 106 -0.43 5.44 -4.89
CA ALA A 106 -1.47 5.88 -3.98
C ALA A 106 -1.40 7.40 -3.70
N LEU A 107 -0.21 7.91 -3.34
CA LEU A 107 0.04 9.31 -3.06
C LEU A 107 -0.15 10.23 -4.27
N SER A 108 0.17 9.73 -5.47
CA SER A 108 -0.01 10.46 -6.72
C SER A 108 -1.48 10.46 -7.20
N SER A 109 -2.24 9.43 -6.81
CA SER A 109 -3.66 9.28 -7.16
C SER A 109 -4.57 10.22 -6.36
N ASN A 110 -4.16 10.58 -5.15
CA ASN A 110 -4.97 11.39 -4.25
C ASN A 110 -4.09 12.32 -3.42
N ALA A 111 -4.18 13.63 -3.71
CA ALA A 111 -3.38 14.65 -3.06
C ALA A 111 -3.66 14.83 -1.55
N ARG A 112 -4.81 14.36 -1.07
CA ARG A 112 -5.19 14.42 0.35
C ARG A 112 -4.83 13.18 1.14
N LEU A 113 -4.36 12.12 0.46
CA LEU A 113 -4.04 10.86 1.10
C LEU A 113 -2.81 11.01 2.00
N GLU A 114 -2.95 10.62 3.26
CA GLU A 114 -1.83 10.32 4.15
C GLU A 114 -1.53 8.81 4.05
N TYR A 115 -0.28 8.50 3.82
CA TYR A 115 0.22 7.14 3.69
C TYR A 115 0.98 6.73 4.95
N TYR A 116 0.66 5.56 5.46
CA TYR A 116 1.31 4.93 6.60
C TYR A 116 1.80 3.54 6.19
N GLY A 117 3.11 3.34 6.15
CA GLY A 117 3.73 2.06 5.85
C GLY A 117 4.13 1.31 7.11
N VAL A 118 4.03 0.00 7.07
CA VAL A 118 4.64 -0.94 8.02
C VAL A 118 5.60 -1.82 7.24
N ASP A 119 6.89 -1.83 7.60
CA ASP A 119 7.88 -2.62 6.89
C ASP A 119 8.95 -3.15 7.85
N ILE A 120 9.37 -4.39 7.65
CA ILE A 120 10.42 -5.03 8.43
C ILE A 120 11.82 -4.49 8.09
N MET A 121 11.96 -3.76 6.97
CA MET A 121 13.20 -3.15 6.49
C MET A 121 14.29 -4.18 6.14
N SER A 122 13.90 -5.27 5.50
CA SER A 122 14.82 -6.33 5.09
C SER A 122 15.71 -5.93 3.92
N HIS A 123 15.27 -4.97 3.08
CA HIS A 123 16.01 -4.52 1.90
C HIS A 123 16.73 -3.19 2.15
N ALA A 124 17.96 -3.09 1.67
CA ALA A 124 18.78 -1.89 1.84
C ALA A 124 18.17 -0.66 1.14
N TYR A 125 17.44 -0.84 0.03
CA TYR A 125 16.82 0.25 -0.73
C TYR A 125 15.56 0.82 -0.05
N THR A 126 14.87 0.09 0.84
CA THR A 126 13.57 0.52 1.38
C THR A 126 13.68 1.86 2.11
N ALA A 127 14.69 2.03 2.96
CA ALA A 127 14.87 3.29 3.69
C ALA A 127 15.06 4.49 2.76
N GLU A 128 15.92 4.37 1.76
CA GLU A 128 16.20 5.45 0.82
C GLU A 128 15.00 5.79 -0.06
N CYS A 129 14.25 4.76 -0.51
CA CYS A 129 13.02 4.95 -1.27
C CYS A 129 11.93 5.66 -0.43
N VAL A 130 11.75 5.27 0.83
CA VAL A 130 10.79 5.94 1.74
C VAL A 130 11.21 7.37 2.02
N ASP A 131 12.50 7.65 2.25
CA ASP A 131 12.97 9.01 2.48
C ASP A 131 12.83 9.88 1.23
N PHE A 132 13.03 9.32 0.05
CA PHE A 132 12.68 9.98 -1.21
C PHE A 132 11.19 10.33 -1.28
N LEU A 133 10.29 9.37 -0.97
CA LEU A 133 8.84 9.62 -0.96
C LEU A 133 8.45 10.69 0.07
N LYS A 134 9.07 10.74 1.25
CA LYS A 134 8.85 11.82 2.24
C LYS A 134 9.23 13.19 1.69
N GLY A 135 10.32 13.27 0.89
CA GLY A 135 10.73 14.49 0.22
C GLY A 135 9.76 14.96 -0.85
N GLU A 136 9.21 14.01 -1.65
CA GLU A 136 8.27 14.31 -2.72
C GLU A 136 6.84 14.60 -2.23
N PHE A 137 6.47 14.05 -1.08
CA PHE A 137 5.15 14.18 -0.46
C PHE A 137 5.24 14.63 1.00
N PRO A 138 5.73 15.85 1.25
CA PRO A 138 6.03 16.32 2.60
C PRO A 138 4.81 16.27 3.52
N GLY A 139 5.01 15.70 4.71
CA GLY A 139 4.00 15.54 5.74
C GLY A 139 2.96 14.43 5.49
N ARG A 140 3.03 13.73 4.36
CA ARG A 140 2.04 12.71 3.98
C ARG A 140 2.55 11.28 4.04
N VAL A 141 3.83 11.04 4.33
CA VAL A 141 4.46 9.71 4.36
C VAL A 141 4.97 9.41 5.75
N HIS A 142 4.46 8.34 6.34
CA HIS A 142 4.79 7.86 7.67
C HIS A 142 5.22 6.40 7.59
N LEU A 143 6.23 6.01 8.38
CA LEU A 143 6.74 4.64 8.40
C LEU A 143 6.84 4.12 9.82
N PHE A 144 6.28 2.94 10.05
CA PHE A 144 6.50 2.11 11.23
C PHE A 144 7.44 0.98 10.84
N THR A 145 8.62 0.94 11.45
CA THR A 145 9.62 -0.11 11.18
C THR A 145 9.47 -1.27 12.13
N GLY A 146 9.50 -2.49 11.61
CA GLY A 146 9.48 -3.72 12.36
C GLY A 146 8.52 -4.77 11.79
N ASP A 147 8.52 -5.94 12.41
CA ASP A 147 7.64 -7.05 12.05
C ASP A 147 6.17 -6.64 12.19
N SER A 148 5.36 -6.87 11.16
CA SER A 148 3.93 -6.55 11.16
C SER A 148 3.19 -7.24 12.32
N ARG A 149 3.60 -8.44 12.69
CA ARG A 149 3.05 -9.20 13.82
C ARG A 149 3.26 -8.54 15.19
N GLU A 150 4.17 -7.56 15.28
CA GLU A 150 4.38 -6.72 16.47
C GLU A 150 3.82 -5.32 16.31
N VAL A 151 3.98 -4.74 15.12
CA VAL A 151 3.57 -3.36 14.82
C VAL A 151 2.06 -3.24 14.78
N LEU A 152 1.36 -4.13 14.07
CA LEU A 152 -0.08 -4.05 13.92
C LEU A 152 -0.84 -4.25 15.25
N PRO A 153 -0.52 -5.22 16.14
CA PRO A 153 -1.12 -5.27 17.47
C PRO A 153 -0.90 -4.00 18.30
N TRP A 154 0.26 -3.35 18.15
CA TRP A 154 0.51 -2.06 18.80
C TRP A 154 -0.41 -0.96 18.23
N LEU A 155 -0.68 -0.95 16.91
CA LEU A 155 -1.64 -0.04 16.26
C LEU A 155 -3.09 -0.34 16.67
N VAL A 156 -3.47 -1.61 16.84
CA VAL A 156 -4.79 -1.99 17.36
C VAL A 156 -5.07 -1.30 18.70
N GLY A 157 -4.08 -1.25 19.59
CA GLY A 157 -4.17 -0.53 20.87
C GLY A 157 -4.36 0.98 20.73
N ARG A 158 -4.14 1.56 19.54
CA ARG A 158 -4.19 2.99 19.24
C ARG A 158 -5.21 3.37 18.16
N ARG A 159 -6.10 2.46 17.81
CA ARG A 159 -7.09 2.66 16.74
C ARG A 159 -7.99 3.89 16.91
N ALA A 160 -8.16 4.37 18.16
CA ALA A 160 -8.92 5.59 18.42
C ALA A 160 -8.17 6.87 17.98
N GLU A 161 -6.84 6.81 17.88
CA GLU A 161 -5.97 7.93 17.49
C GLU A 161 -5.69 7.92 15.99
N LEU A 162 -5.66 6.72 15.39
CA LEU A 162 -5.32 6.48 14.00
C LEU A 162 -6.51 5.83 13.27
N ALA A 163 -7.31 6.64 12.60
CA ALA A 163 -8.43 6.17 11.81
C ALA A 163 -7.99 5.98 10.35
N PHE A 164 -7.79 4.72 9.93
CA PHE A 164 -7.46 4.40 8.54
C PHE A 164 -8.72 4.11 7.73
N ASP A 165 -8.73 4.54 6.47
CA ASP A 165 -9.85 4.34 5.55
C ASP A 165 -9.70 3.09 4.70
N VAL A 166 -8.46 2.74 4.40
CA VAL A 166 -8.12 1.59 3.59
C VAL A 166 -6.82 0.95 4.11
N PHE A 167 -6.77 -0.36 4.02
CA PHE A 167 -5.63 -1.18 4.37
C PHE A 167 -5.15 -1.88 3.11
N HIS A 168 -3.85 -1.86 2.84
CA HIS A 168 -3.22 -2.65 1.79
C HIS A 168 -2.33 -3.68 2.47
N VAL A 169 -2.65 -4.96 2.31
CA VAL A 169 -1.89 -6.08 2.89
C VAL A 169 -1.10 -6.74 1.78
N ASP A 170 0.19 -6.44 1.77
CA ASP A 170 1.20 -6.88 0.78
C ASP A 170 2.53 -7.18 1.51
N GLY A 171 2.43 -7.85 2.67
CA GLY A 171 3.55 -8.15 3.55
C GLY A 171 4.13 -9.55 3.34
N GLY A 172 4.32 -10.28 4.44
CA GLY A 172 4.89 -11.63 4.35
C GLY A 172 3.97 -12.63 3.63
N HIS A 173 4.53 -13.39 2.69
CA HIS A 173 3.82 -14.26 1.75
C HIS A 173 3.50 -15.66 2.32
N THR A 174 3.42 -15.82 3.65
CA THR A 174 2.93 -17.05 4.28
C THR A 174 1.48 -16.88 4.74
N ASP A 175 0.74 -17.99 4.79
CA ASP A 175 -0.65 -17.98 5.28
C ASP A 175 -0.75 -17.48 6.74
N GLU A 176 0.23 -17.81 7.58
CA GLU A 176 0.28 -17.38 8.98
C GLU A 176 0.43 -15.84 9.08
N VAL A 177 1.39 -15.26 8.35
CA VAL A 177 1.64 -13.81 8.38
C VAL A 177 0.45 -13.08 7.76
N CYS A 178 -0.03 -13.50 6.60
CA CYS A 178 -1.20 -12.92 5.94
C CYS A 178 -2.44 -12.94 6.86
N ARG A 179 -2.71 -14.07 7.54
CA ARG A 179 -3.83 -14.19 8.48
C ARG A 179 -3.68 -13.23 9.67
N SER A 180 -2.45 -13.09 10.20
CA SER A 180 -2.16 -12.14 11.28
C SER A 180 -2.40 -10.71 10.83
N ASP A 181 -1.87 -10.32 9.67
CA ASP A 181 -1.96 -8.96 9.15
C ASP A 181 -3.41 -8.58 8.83
N MET A 182 -4.14 -9.44 8.13
CA MET A 182 -5.57 -9.27 7.86
C MET A 182 -6.40 -9.14 9.13
N GLY A 183 -6.20 -10.05 10.09
CA GLY A 183 -6.90 -10.02 11.38
C GLY A 183 -6.65 -8.73 12.16
N ASN A 184 -5.42 -8.25 12.19
CA ASN A 184 -5.06 -7.00 12.85
C ASN A 184 -5.63 -5.77 12.12
N CYS A 185 -5.58 -5.72 10.78
CA CYS A 185 -6.19 -4.64 9.99
C CYS A 185 -7.71 -4.55 10.25
N ILE A 186 -8.41 -5.69 10.28
CA ILE A 186 -9.83 -5.75 10.62
C ILE A 186 -10.07 -5.24 12.06
N GLN A 187 -9.23 -5.60 13.02
CA GLN A 187 -9.34 -5.11 14.40
C GLN A 187 -9.08 -3.60 14.52
N ILE A 188 -8.14 -3.04 13.76
CA ILE A 188 -7.89 -1.60 13.69
C ILE A 188 -9.13 -0.87 13.13
N ALA A 189 -9.78 -1.44 12.11
CA ALA A 189 -10.98 -0.91 11.49
C ALA A 189 -12.25 -1.04 12.35
N ARG A 190 -12.23 -1.89 13.39
CA ARG A 190 -13.43 -2.27 14.17
C ARG A 190 -14.17 -1.08 14.74
N GLY A 191 -15.48 -1.06 14.49
CA GLY A 191 -16.36 0.02 14.93
C GLY A 191 -16.39 1.23 14.00
N GLN A 192 -15.65 1.18 12.89
CA GLN A 192 -15.62 2.22 11.85
C GLN A 192 -16.28 1.70 10.57
N ARG A 193 -17.20 2.47 9.99
CA ARG A 193 -17.90 2.06 8.76
C ARG A 193 -17.16 2.49 7.50
N GLY A 194 -17.36 1.76 6.39
CA GLY A 194 -16.85 2.11 5.07
C GLY A 194 -15.33 1.92 4.93
N ARG A 195 -14.74 1.05 5.76
CA ARG A 195 -13.34 0.69 5.67
C ARG A 195 -13.13 -0.45 4.67
N HIS A 196 -12.00 -0.43 4.00
CA HIS A 196 -11.68 -1.39 2.96
C HIS A 196 -10.32 -2.02 3.20
N VAL A 197 -10.17 -3.24 2.73
CA VAL A 197 -8.88 -3.91 2.63
C VAL A 197 -8.62 -4.30 1.18
N LEU A 198 -7.43 -4.02 0.70
CA LEU A 198 -6.85 -4.53 -0.52
C LEU A 198 -5.84 -5.59 -0.11
N LEU A 199 -6.08 -6.85 -0.47
CA LEU A 199 -5.15 -7.95 -0.22
C LEU A 199 -4.43 -8.30 -1.51
N ASP A 200 -3.11 -8.31 -1.49
CA ASP A 200 -2.27 -8.72 -2.63
C ASP A 200 -2.01 -10.23 -2.63
N ASP A 201 -1.40 -10.72 -3.69
CA ASP A 201 -0.98 -12.10 -3.91
C ASP A 201 -2.10 -13.17 -3.83
N VAL A 202 -3.36 -12.78 -4.05
CA VAL A 202 -4.48 -13.75 -4.03
C VAL A 202 -4.42 -14.80 -5.14
N HIS A 203 -3.47 -14.69 -6.08
CA HIS A 203 -3.14 -15.74 -7.03
C HIS A 203 -2.44 -16.95 -6.36
N ALA A 204 -1.84 -16.76 -5.19
CA ALA A 204 -1.32 -17.85 -4.36
C ALA A 204 -2.47 -18.48 -3.58
N SER A 205 -2.71 -19.79 -3.78
CA SER A 205 -3.87 -20.47 -3.21
C SER A 205 -3.95 -20.34 -1.68
N TRP A 206 -2.83 -20.38 -0.97
CA TRP A 206 -2.81 -20.26 0.49
C TRP A 206 -3.18 -18.84 0.98
N ILE A 207 -2.86 -17.78 0.23
CA ILE A 207 -3.29 -16.41 0.52
C ILE A 207 -4.78 -16.26 0.23
N PHE A 208 -5.24 -16.84 -0.87
CA PHE A 208 -6.66 -16.86 -1.21
C PHE A 208 -7.50 -17.63 -0.19
N ASP A 209 -7.00 -18.74 0.33
CA ASP A 209 -7.67 -19.51 1.38
C ASP A 209 -7.85 -18.67 2.67
N VAL A 210 -6.84 -17.89 3.04
CA VAL A 210 -6.93 -16.91 4.15
C VAL A 210 -8.01 -15.87 3.85
N TYR A 211 -8.06 -15.31 2.65
CA TYR A 211 -9.12 -14.38 2.25
C TYR A 211 -10.52 -14.99 2.40
N CYS A 212 -10.72 -16.19 1.85
CA CYS A 212 -11.98 -16.92 1.93
C CYS A 212 -12.40 -17.21 3.38
N GLU A 213 -11.46 -17.45 4.28
CA GLU A 213 -11.73 -17.64 5.71
C GLU A 213 -12.39 -16.39 6.32
N PHE A 214 -11.87 -15.18 6.08
CA PHE A 214 -12.45 -13.93 6.58
C PHE A 214 -13.80 -13.61 5.93
N VAL A 215 -13.97 -13.89 4.64
CA VAL A 215 -15.27 -13.75 3.97
C VAL A 215 -16.31 -14.71 4.58
N SER A 216 -15.94 -15.97 4.81
CA SER A 216 -16.85 -16.98 5.37
C SER A 216 -17.29 -16.68 6.81
N ARG A 217 -16.48 -15.96 7.58
CA ARG A 217 -16.81 -15.48 8.92
C ARG A 217 -17.72 -14.24 8.91
N GLY A 218 -17.90 -13.61 7.75
CA GLY A 218 -18.62 -12.35 7.64
C GLY A 218 -17.81 -11.12 8.07
N ASP A 219 -16.50 -11.25 8.21
CA ASP A 219 -15.61 -10.12 8.52
C ASP A 219 -15.39 -9.22 7.30
N LEU A 220 -15.56 -9.79 6.10
CA LEU A 220 -15.32 -9.13 4.81
C LEU A 220 -16.47 -9.38 3.83
N THR A 221 -16.82 -8.34 3.07
CA THR A 221 -17.65 -8.45 1.86
C THR A 221 -16.81 -8.06 0.65
N THR A 222 -16.67 -8.99 -0.32
CA THR A 222 -15.96 -8.73 -1.57
C THR A 222 -16.66 -7.61 -2.35
N GLU A 223 -15.94 -6.54 -2.70
CA GLU A 223 -16.48 -5.44 -3.52
C GLU A 223 -16.08 -5.54 -4.97
N THR A 224 -14.88 -6.01 -5.23
CA THR A 224 -14.39 -6.18 -6.59
C THR A 224 -13.59 -7.46 -6.72
N PHE A 225 -14.23 -8.46 -7.30
CA PHE A 225 -13.56 -9.42 -8.14
C PHE A 225 -13.48 -8.79 -9.53
N PHE A 226 -12.28 -8.56 -10.01
CA PHE A 226 -12.08 -7.98 -11.33
C PHE A 226 -12.07 -9.07 -12.36
N GLY A 227 -13.07 -9.08 -13.22
CA GLY A 227 -13.09 -9.91 -14.38
C GLY A 227 -13.01 -11.42 -14.11
N ASP A 228 -12.71 -12.17 -15.14
CA ASP A 228 -12.39 -13.57 -15.00
C ASP A 228 -11.19 -13.74 -14.07
N TRP A 229 -11.18 -14.81 -13.29
CA TRP A 229 -10.13 -15.14 -12.31
C TRP A 229 -8.69 -15.00 -12.85
N GLU A 230 -8.51 -15.22 -14.15
CA GLU A 230 -7.25 -15.05 -14.87
C GLU A 230 -6.89 -13.57 -15.14
N GLU A 231 -7.89 -12.66 -15.19
CA GLU A 231 -7.70 -11.23 -15.36
C GLU A 231 -7.75 -10.44 -14.04
N ALA A 232 -8.11 -11.09 -12.94
CA ALA A 232 -8.39 -10.42 -11.65
C ALA A 232 -7.18 -9.70 -11.06
N GLY A 233 -6.03 -9.83 -11.66
CA GLY A 233 -4.81 -9.30 -11.10
C GLY A 233 -4.46 -10.04 -9.80
N ARG A 234 -3.42 -9.61 -9.16
CA ARG A 234 -2.88 -10.29 -7.98
C ARG A 234 -3.60 -9.93 -6.70
N ASN A 235 -4.58 -9.01 -6.73
CA ASN A 235 -5.20 -8.48 -5.52
C ASN A 235 -6.73 -8.43 -5.56
N VAL A 236 -7.34 -8.39 -4.38
CA VAL A 236 -8.78 -8.29 -4.19
C VAL A 236 -9.10 -7.13 -3.24
N LEU A 237 -10.14 -6.36 -3.58
CA LEU A 237 -10.68 -5.30 -2.72
C LEU A 237 -11.94 -5.79 -2.02
N ALA A 238 -12.00 -5.66 -0.69
CA ALA A 238 -13.15 -6.00 0.13
C ALA A 238 -13.47 -4.89 1.13
N ARG A 239 -14.76 -4.79 1.47
CA ARG A 239 -15.22 -3.95 2.58
C ARG A 239 -15.09 -4.74 3.88
N ILE A 240 -14.62 -4.07 4.94
CA ILE A 240 -14.59 -4.58 6.31
C ILE A 240 -15.96 -4.31 6.95
N GLU A 241 -16.59 -5.35 7.55
CA GLU A 241 -17.91 -5.30 8.16
C GLU A 241 -17.90 -4.85 9.63
#